data_33c2a27845a01ef1501cb2dd53106d78
#
_entry.id   33c2a27845a01ef1501cb2dd53106d78
#
_cell.length_a   1.000
_cell.length_b   1.000
_cell.length_c   1.000
_cell.angle_alpha   90.00
_cell.angle_beta   90.00
_cell.angle_gamma   90.00
#
_symmetry.space_group_name_H-M   'P 1'
#
loop_
_entity.id
_entity.type
_entity.pdbx_description
1 polymer ?
#
loop_
_entity_poly.entity_id
_entity_poly.type
_entity_poly.pdbx_seq_one_letter_code
_entity_poly.pdbx_strand_id
1 'polypeptide(L)'
;MMNLTSIFTAQMFHRLTRNSRQSLATVSIAVLSGVQMAIAVLPANALPFFELPEKSFPSFDLLEEEDYAMCAAGLQAAGLSAQLTAQACAMAVRPTQISTCVTKINSEAGVSAEEALVGCVSVRRPEQMASCVVDITLNRTDANPLTVLDSCSRSLLPQNHSYCVLGLTRATEALPVASALESCLTPPEQFFDLNI
;
A
#
# COMPACT_ATOMS: atom_id res chain seq x y z
N MET A 1 39.45 15.76 30.06
CA MET A 1 38.65 15.73 28.81
C MET A 1 38.98 14.42 28.11
N MET A 2 38.25 13.36 28.37
CA MET A 2 38.48 12.03 27.78
C MET A 2 37.55 11.82 26.62
N ASN A 3 38.14 11.43 25.50
CA ASN A 3 37.54 11.35 24.17
C ASN A 3 36.60 10.14 24.06
N LEU A 4 35.31 10.37 23.79
CA LEU A 4 34.24 9.39 23.72
C LEU A 4 34.17 8.58 22.40
N THR A 5 35.18 8.64 21.56
CA THR A 5 35.18 8.03 20.22
C THR A 5 35.80 6.64 20.13
N SER A 6 36.20 6.03 21.24
CA SER A 6 36.94 4.76 21.22
C SER A 6 36.18 3.51 21.66
N ILE A 7 34.88 3.61 21.98
CA ILE A 7 34.12 2.47 22.54
C ILE A 7 33.17 1.80 21.52
N PHE A 8 32.96 2.40 20.35
CA PHE A 8 31.96 1.87 19.40
C PHE A 8 32.49 0.86 18.35
N THR A 9 33.82 0.63 18.29
CA THR A 9 34.40 -0.25 17.24
C THR A 9 34.70 -1.68 17.69
N ALA A 10 34.51 -2.03 18.96
CA ALA A 10 34.89 -3.35 19.48
C ALA A 10 33.74 -4.39 19.60
N GLN A 11 32.48 -4.03 19.38
CA GLN A 11 31.35 -4.96 19.56
C GLN A 11 30.74 -5.54 18.29
N MET A 12 31.23 -5.16 17.10
CA MET A 12 30.65 -5.61 15.83
C MET A 12 31.31 -6.83 15.20
N PHE A 13 32.41 -7.35 15.78
CA PHE A 13 33.17 -8.47 15.20
C PHE A 13 32.98 -9.84 15.86
N HIS A 14 32.11 -9.99 16.87
CA HIS A 14 31.99 -11.25 17.64
C HIS A 14 30.71 -12.08 17.38
N ARG A 15 29.94 -11.83 16.31
CA ARG A 15 28.71 -12.58 16.01
C ARG A 15 28.70 -13.38 14.71
N LEU A 16 29.84 -13.61 14.04
CA LEU A 16 29.87 -14.31 12.75
C LEU A 16 30.58 -15.68 12.75
N THR A 17 30.81 -16.30 13.89
CA THR A 17 31.39 -17.66 13.90
C THR A 17 30.68 -18.55 14.90
N ARG A 18 29.44 -18.92 14.61
CA ARG A 18 28.82 -20.08 15.28
C ARG A 18 27.57 -20.54 14.56
N ASN A 19 27.69 -21.43 13.61
CA ASN A 19 26.83 -22.61 13.47
C ASN A 19 27.05 -23.33 12.13
N SER A 20 28.07 -24.19 12.06
CA SER A 20 28.05 -25.29 11.12
C SER A 20 28.50 -26.54 11.86
N ARG A 21 27.57 -27.24 12.48
CA ARG A 21 27.71 -28.66 12.80
C ARG A 21 26.48 -29.36 12.26
N GLN A 22 26.62 -29.88 11.06
CA GLN A 22 25.70 -30.84 10.49
C GLN A 22 25.87 -32.15 11.26
N SER A 23 24.80 -32.58 11.93
CA SER A 23 24.67 -33.87 12.57
C SER A 23 24.26 -34.91 11.53
N LEU A 24 25.18 -35.74 11.10
CA LEU A 24 24.91 -36.94 10.32
C LEU A 24 24.20 -37.94 11.23
N ALA A 25 22.91 -38.10 11.10
CA ALA A 25 22.14 -39.17 11.69
C ALA A 25 22.23 -40.40 10.77
N THR A 26 23.00 -41.40 11.20
CA THR A 26 23.05 -42.75 10.59
C THR A 26 21.75 -43.46 10.90
N VAL A 27 20.95 -43.70 9.85
CA VAL A 27 19.76 -44.56 9.94
C VAL A 27 20.21 -46.02 9.78
N SER A 28 20.15 -46.78 10.86
CA SER A 28 20.35 -48.22 10.87
C SER A 28 19.11 -48.92 10.28
N ILE A 29 19.28 -49.62 9.16
CA ILE A 29 18.24 -50.45 8.53
C ILE A 29 18.20 -51.80 9.23
N ALA A 30 17.17 -52.05 10.01
CA ALA A 30 16.85 -53.36 10.52
C ALA A 30 16.02 -54.12 9.46
N VAL A 31 16.61 -55.13 8.88
CA VAL A 31 15.94 -56.08 7.99
C VAL A 31 15.13 -57.06 8.84
N LEU A 32 13.81 -57.04 8.75
CA LEU A 32 12.93 -58.08 9.24
C LEU A 32 12.01 -58.53 8.11
N SER A 33 12.16 -59.78 7.83
CA SER A 33 11.59 -60.65 6.82
C SER A 33 10.05 -60.61 6.67
N GLY A 34 9.62 -60.68 5.42
CA GLY A 34 8.52 -61.52 5.01
C GLY A 34 7.11 -60.97 5.04
N VAL A 35 6.77 -60.06 4.12
CA VAL A 35 5.46 -60.07 3.44
C VAL A 35 5.70 -59.54 2.01
N GLN A 36 5.69 -60.40 1.03
CA GLN A 36 5.66 -60.02 -0.39
C GLN A 36 4.27 -59.47 -0.71
N MET A 37 4.06 -58.18 -0.55
CA MET A 37 2.97 -57.51 -1.22
C MET A 37 3.35 -57.26 -2.67
N ALA A 38 2.64 -57.93 -3.58
CA ALA A 38 2.73 -57.65 -5.00
C ALA A 38 2.29 -56.20 -5.24
N ILE A 39 3.28 -55.32 -5.34
CA ILE A 39 3.04 -53.94 -5.81
C ILE A 39 2.81 -54.08 -7.31
N ALA A 40 1.56 -53.97 -7.74
CA ALA A 40 1.22 -53.79 -9.14
C ALA A 40 1.87 -52.47 -9.59
N VAL A 41 2.97 -52.61 -10.35
CA VAL A 41 3.61 -51.46 -11.01
C VAL A 41 2.66 -51.01 -12.13
N LEU A 42 1.81 -50.04 -11.83
CA LEU A 42 1.04 -49.34 -12.85
C LEU A 42 2.05 -48.60 -13.74
N PRO A 43 1.95 -48.71 -15.07
CA PRO A 43 2.84 -48.00 -15.96
C PRO A 43 2.64 -46.48 -15.73
N ALA A 44 3.74 -45.76 -15.52
CA ALA A 44 3.77 -44.32 -15.20
C ALA A 44 3.16 -43.40 -16.30
N ASN A 45 2.66 -44.00 -17.38
CA ASN A 45 2.10 -43.26 -18.53
C ASN A 45 0.57 -43.18 -18.53
N ALA A 46 -0.12 -43.58 -17.46
CA ALA A 46 -1.59 -43.65 -17.43
C ALA A 46 -2.25 -42.49 -16.68
N LEU A 47 -1.49 -41.53 -16.16
CA LEU A 47 -2.07 -40.27 -15.66
C LEU A 47 -2.00 -39.24 -16.78
N PRO A 48 -3.14 -38.77 -17.29
CA PRO A 48 -3.09 -37.57 -18.11
C PRO A 48 -2.42 -36.48 -17.25
N PHE A 49 -1.25 -36.03 -17.69
CA PHE A 49 -0.58 -34.88 -17.13
C PHE A 49 -1.61 -33.76 -17.25
N PHE A 50 -2.27 -33.45 -16.15
CA PHE A 50 -3.17 -32.30 -16.07
C PHE A 50 -2.25 -31.08 -16.19
N GLU A 51 -2.03 -30.65 -17.41
CA GLU A 51 -1.40 -29.37 -17.70
C GLU A 51 -2.32 -28.32 -17.10
N LEU A 52 -2.05 -27.98 -15.82
CA LEU A 52 -2.62 -26.79 -15.23
C LEU A 52 -2.23 -25.65 -16.17
N PRO A 53 -3.20 -24.88 -16.71
CA PRO A 53 -2.84 -23.69 -17.45
C PRO A 53 -1.91 -22.90 -16.55
N GLU A 54 -0.71 -22.60 -17.04
CA GLU A 54 0.18 -21.61 -16.43
C GLU A 54 -0.59 -20.28 -16.42
N LYS A 55 -1.50 -20.16 -15.45
CA LYS A 55 -1.88 -18.85 -15.02
C LYS A 55 -0.59 -18.24 -14.51
N SER A 56 0.02 -17.43 -15.34
CA SER A 56 1.04 -16.50 -14.91
C SER A 56 0.47 -15.83 -13.65
N PHE A 57 0.95 -16.30 -12.49
CA PHE A 57 0.70 -15.53 -11.26
C PHE A 57 1.13 -14.12 -11.61
N PRO A 58 0.28 -13.09 -11.31
CA PRO A 58 0.73 -11.74 -11.49
C PRO A 58 2.09 -11.67 -10.80
N SER A 59 3.11 -11.32 -11.58
CA SER A 59 4.44 -11.09 -11.04
C SER A 59 4.23 -10.16 -9.86
N PHE A 60 4.57 -10.62 -8.65
CA PHE A 60 4.71 -9.70 -7.54
C PHE A 60 5.77 -8.73 -8.02
N ASP A 61 5.35 -7.52 -8.37
CA ASP A 61 6.28 -6.44 -8.68
C ASP A 61 7.14 -6.27 -7.42
N LEU A 62 8.32 -6.87 -7.46
CA LEU A 62 9.32 -6.67 -6.43
C LEU A 62 9.68 -5.19 -6.52
N LEU A 63 9.63 -4.51 -5.39
CA LEU A 63 10.10 -3.12 -5.32
C LEU A 63 11.58 -3.10 -5.66
N GLU A 64 11.92 -2.28 -6.63
CA GLU A 64 13.28 -2.08 -7.08
C GLU A 64 13.87 -0.79 -6.49
N GLU A 65 15.19 -0.66 -6.52
CA GLU A 65 15.89 0.57 -6.08
C GLU A 65 15.31 1.81 -6.77
N GLU A 66 14.95 1.67 -8.04
CA GLU A 66 14.37 2.73 -8.86
C GLU A 66 13.03 3.26 -8.33
N ASP A 67 12.18 2.41 -7.75
CA ASP A 67 10.89 2.84 -7.15
C ASP A 67 11.11 3.80 -5.99
N TYR A 68 12.11 3.53 -5.16
CA TYR A 68 12.46 4.40 -4.05
C TYR A 68 13.11 5.70 -4.53
N ALA A 69 13.94 5.62 -5.56
CA ALA A 69 14.58 6.79 -6.17
C ALA A 69 13.54 7.72 -6.81
N MET A 70 12.57 7.17 -7.56
CA MET A 70 11.47 7.94 -8.15
C MET A 70 10.56 8.56 -7.07
N CYS A 71 10.25 7.81 -6.02
CA CYS A 71 9.51 8.34 -4.89
C CYS A 71 10.23 9.56 -4.28
N ALA A 72 11.51 9.39 -3.98
CA ALA A 72 12.31 10.45 -3.36
C ALA A 72 12.41 11.70 -4.26
N ALA A 73 12.65 11.51 -5.54
CA ALA A 73 12.72 12.62 -6.50
C ALA A 73 11.39 13.39 -6.58
N GLY A 74 10.26 12.67 -6.65
CA GLY A 74 8.93 13.28 -6.71
C GLY A 74 8.58 14.08 -5.45
N LEU A 75 8.85 13.55 -4.26
CA LEU A 75 8.57 14.23 -3.00
C LEU A 75 9.47 15.45 -2.78
N GLN A 76 10.75 15.36 -3.14
CA GLN A 76 11.66 16.51 -3.08
C GLN A 76 11.26 17.60 -4.07
N ALA A 77 10.85 17.23 -5.29
CA ALA A 77 10.33 18.18 -6.28
C ALA A 77 9.07 18.90 -5.77
N ALA A 78 8.24 18.25 -4.95
CA ALA A 78 7.10 18.86 -4.29
C ALA A 78 7.50 19.78 -3.11
N GLY A 79 8.77 19.86 -2.74
CA GLY A 79 9.30 20.73 -1.70
C GLY A 79 9.50 20.10 -0.33
N LEU A 80 9.34 18.78 -0.20
CA LEU A 80 9.57 18.09 1.07
C LEU A 80 11.07 17.97 1.40
N SER A 81 11.40 18.04 2.69
CA SER A 81 12.78 17.85 3.14
C SER A 81 13.28 16.45 2.85
N ALA A 82 14.61 16.30 2.66
CA ALA A 82 15.22 14.99 2.37
C ALA A 82 14.93 13.95 3.46
N GLN A 83 14.88 14.36 4.73
CA GLN A 83 14.60 13.44 5.83
C GLN A 83 13.15 12.94 5.82
N LEU A 84 12.19 13.83 5.62
CA LEU A 84 10.77 13.46 5.55
C LEU A 84 10.49 12.60 4.31
N THR A 85 11.10 12.95 3.18
CA THR A 85 11.08 12.17 1.94
C THR A 85 11.58 10.74 2.17
N ALA A 86 12.76 10.58 2.79
CA ALA A 86 13.33 9.26 3.05
C ALA A 86 12.41 8.41 3.95
N GLN A 87 11.85 9.01 5.00
CA GLN A 87 10.91 8.32 5.88
C GLN A 87 9.65 7.88 5.15
N ALA A 88 9.04 8.78 4.37
CA ALA A 88 7.81 8.50 3.64
C ALA A 88 7.99 7.38 2.60
N CYS A 89 9.07 7.45 1.79
CA CYS A 89 9.34 6.43 0.79
C CYS A 89 9.70 5.08 1.42
N ALA A 90 10.49 5.06 2.51
CA ALA A 90 10.89 3.81 3.18
C ALA A 90 9.73 3.05 3.82
N MET A 91 8.68 3.76 4.28
CA MET A 91 7.50 3.15 4.90
C MET A 91 6.42 2.76 3.88
N ALA A 92 6.54 3.18 2.65
CA ALA A 92 5.52 2.99 1.64
C ALA A 92 5.52 1.57 1.08
N VAL A 93 4.34 0.94 0.99
CA VAL A 93 4.16 -0.34 0.28
C VAL A 93 4.34 -0.16 -1.23
N ARG A 94 4.02 1.03 -1.73
CA ARG A 94 4.17 1.43 -3.14
C ARG A 94 4.73 2.86 -3.19
N PRO A 95 6.06 3.00 -3.14
CA PRO A 95 6.71 4.30 -3.02
C PRO A 95 6.30 5.30 -4.11
N THR A 96 6.27 4.88 -5.36
CA THR A 96 5.90 5.72 -6.50
C THR A 96 4.46 6.24 -6.42
N GLN A 97 3.52 5.48 -5.86
CA GLN A 97 2.14 5.94 -5.69
C GLN A 97 2.02 7.04 -4.63
N ILE A 98 2.88 7.03 -3.61
CA ILE A 98 2.91 8.10 -2.59
C ILE A 98 3.37 9.41 -3.22
N SER A 99 4.49 9.39 -3.97
CA SER A 99 5.00 10.61 -4.62
C SER A 99 4.02 11.14 -5.67
N THR A 100 3.41 10.27 -6.48
CA THR A 100 2.37 10.66 -7.44
C THR A 100 1.17 11.30 -6.75
N CYS A 101 0.72 10.74 -5.63
CA CYS A 101 -0.38 11.29 -4.84
C CYS A 101 -0.07 12.70 -4.35
N VAL A 102 1.08 12.87 -3.69
CA VAL A 102 1.50 14.16 -3.11
C VAL A 102 1.67 15.22 -4.19
N THR A 103 2.39 14.90 -5.25
CA THR A 103 2.66 15.86 -6.34
C THR A 103 1.37 16.30 -7.02
N LYS A 104 0.45 15.38 -7.26
CA LYS A 104 -0.84 15.69 -7.89
C LYS A 104 -1.69 16.61 -7.01
N ILE A 105 -1.83 16.31 -5.72
CA ILE A 105 -2.62 17.16 -4.81
C ILE A 105 -1.98 18.53 -4.63
N ASN A 106 -0.66 18.58 -4.47
CA ASN A 106 0.06 19.84 -4.30
C ASN A 106 -0.07 20.73 -5.53
N SER A 107 0.15 20.19 -6.74
CA SER A 107 0.15 20.97 -7.97
C SER A 107 -1.25 21.36 -8.46
N GLU A 108 -2.26 20.50 -8.27
CA GLU A 108 -3.59 20.69 -8.88
C GLU A 108 -4.65 21.19 -7.88
N ALA A 109 -4.54 20.81 -6.59
CA ALA A 109 -5.49 21.23 -5.57
C ALA A 109 -4.97 22.37 -4.66
N GLY A 110 -3.70 22.76 -4.79
CA GLY A 110 -3.10 23.86 -4.03
C GLY A 110 -2.92 23.56 -2.52
N VAL A 111 -2.88 22.29 -2.15
CA VAL A 111 -2.58 21.84 -0.77
C VAL A 111 -1.07 21.76 -0.59
N SER A 112 -0.55 22.09 0.59
CA SER A 112 0.89 21.96 0.86
C SER A 112 1.36 20.50 0.72
N ALA A 113 2.63 20.30 0.34
CA ALA A 113 3.17 18.96 0.16
C ALA A 113 3.15 18.14 1.46
N GLU A 114 3.36 18.78 2.60
CA GLU A 114 3.32 18.15 3.92
C GLU A 114 1.90 17.66 4.27
N GLU A 115 0.89 18.48 4.06
CA GLU A 115 -0.51 18.11 4.32
C GLU A 115 -0.97 17.02 3.35
N ALA A 116 -0.62 17.12 2.07
CA ALA A 116 -0.87 16.09 1.07
C ALA A 116 -0.21 14.76 1.45
N LEU A 117 1.05 14.80 1.95
CA LEU A 117 1.77 13.61 2.38
C LEU A 117 1.02 12.88 3.50
N VAL A 118 0.55 13.60 4.52
CA VAL A 118 -0.22 12.99 5.62
C VAL A 118 -1.45 12.25 5.10
N GLY A 119 -2.18 12.83 4.16
CA GLY A 119 -3.30 12.17 3.51
C GLY A 119 -2.88 10.95 2.69
N CYS A 120 -1.85 11.09 1.84
CA CYS A 120 -1.40 10.03 0.92
C CYS A 120 -0.87 8.79 1.65
N VAL A 121 -0.15 8.93 2.78
CA VAL A 121 0.39 7.79 3.52
C VAL A 121 -0.66 7.08 4.38
N SER A 122 -1.78 7.73 4.68
CA SER A 122 -2.83 7.18 5.54
C SER A 122 -3.80 6.24 4.82
N VAL A 123 -3.77 6.19 3.49
CA VAL A 123 -4.76 5.49 2.67
C VAL A 123 -4.17 4.29 1.92
N ARG A 124 -5.03 3.33 1.57
CA ARG A 124 -4.62 2.15 0.79
C ARG A 124 -4.49 2.41 -0.71
N ARG A 125 -5.12 3.48 -1.21
CA ARG A 125 -5.20 3.82 -2.64
C ARG A 125 -4.83 5.29 -2.85
N PRO A 126 -3.54 5.64 -2.73
CA PRO A 126 -3.10 7.03 -2.77
C PRO A 126 -3.50 7.76 -4.04
N GLU A 127 -3.36 7.13 -5.21
CA GLU A 127 -3.71 7.73 -6.50
C GLU A 127 -5.21 8.02 -6.64
N GLN A 128 -6.07 7.11 -6.13
CA GLN A 128 -7.51 7.34 -6.14
C GLN A 128 -7.91 8.46 -5.18
N MET A 129 -7.22 8.54 -4.03
CA MET A 129 -7.42 9.62 -3.08
C MET A 129 -7.00 10.98 -3.67
N ALA A 130 -5.85 11.03 -4.35
CA ALA A 130 -5.42 12.24 -5.06
C ALA A 130 -6.42 12.67 -6.13
N SER A 131 -6.94 11.71 -6.91
CA SER A 131 -7.98 12.01 -7.90
C SER A 131 -9.26 12.54 -7.24
N CYS A 132 -9.69 11.95 -6.11
CA CYS A 132 -10.84 12.44 -5.35
C CYS A 132 -10.67 13.92 -4.95
N VAL A 133 -9.53 14.26 -4.38
CA VAL A 133 -9.24 15.64 -3.94
C VAL A 133 -9.25 16.61 -5.11
N VAL A 134 -8.55 16.28 -6.17
CA VAL A 134 -8.43 17.13 -7.36
C VAL A 134 -9.77 17.29 -8.06
N ASP A 135 -10.50 16.19 -8.28
CA ASP A 135 -11.80 16.23 -8.95
C ASP A 135 -12.79 17.15 -8.24
N ILE A 136 -12.88 17.07 -6.90
CA ILE A 136 -13.79 17.91 -6.13
C ILE A 136 -13.30 19.36 -6.14
N THR A 137 -12.02 19.60 -5.86
CA THR A 137 -11.46 20.96 -5.73
C THR A 137 -11.55 21.75 -7.05
N LEU A 138 -11.26 21.09 -8.19
CA LEU A 138 -11.32 21.77 -9.49
C LEU A 138 -12.75 22.02 -9.96
N ASN A 139 -13.70 21.16 -9.61
CA ASN A 139 -15.10 21.29 -10.04
C ASN A 139 -15.95 22.14 -9.07
N ARG A 140 -15.45 22.41 -7.85
CA ARG A 140 -16.18 23.15 -6.82
C ARG A 140 -15.28 24.22 -6.21
N THR A 141 -15.40 25.43 -6.70
CA THR A 141 -14.61 26.60 -6.24
C THR A 141 -14.95 27.05 -4.82
N ASP A 142 -16.09 26.63 -4.29
CA ASP A 142 -16.54 26.84 -2.92
C ASP A 142 -16.05 25.77 -1.92
N ALA A 143 -15.33 24.73 -2.41
CA ALA A 143 -14.76 23.69 -1.57
C ALA A 143 -13.43 24.14 -0.95
N ASN A 144 -13.28 23.95 0.36
CA ASN A 144 -11.98 24.10 1.02
C ASN A 144 -11.11 22.87 0.73
N PRO A 145 -9.90 23.02 0.12
CA PRO A 145 -9.08 21.88 -0.28
C PRO A 145 -8.66 20.96 0.88
N LEU A 146 -8.42 21.49 2.07
CA LEU A 146 -8.05 20.69 3.25
C LEU A 146 -9.24 19.89 3.78
N THR A 147 -10.44 20.45 3.75
CA THR A 147 -11.67 19.72 4.11
C THR A 147 -11.94 18.59 3.11
N VAL A 148 -11.69 18.84 1.82
CA VAL A 148 -11.80 17.82 0.77
C VAL A 148 -10.77 16.72 0.97
N LEU A 149 -9.50 17.08 1.27
CA LEU A 149 -8.43 16.13 1.56
C LEU A 149 -8.79 15.21 2.72
N ASP A 150 -9.26 15.78 3.85
CA ASP A 150 -9.71 15.00 5.01
C ASP A 150 -10.84 14.04 4.63
N SER A 151 -11.86 14.54 3.94
CA SER A 151 -13.01 13.72 3.52
C SER A 151 -12.61 12.60 2.58
N CYS A 152 -11.80 12.86 1.55
CA CYS A 152 -11.31 11.85 0.61
C CYS A 152 -10.43 10.79 1.30
N SER A 153 -9.61 11.20 2.30
CA SER A 153 -8.74 10.28 3.04
C SER A 153 -9.52 9.31 3.94
N ARG A 154 -10.68 9.72 4.44
CA ARG A 154 -11.58 8.90 5.27
C ARG A 154 -12.41 7.90 4.46
N SER A 155 -12.51 8.09 3.15
CA SER A 155 -13.29 7.20 2.29
C SER A 155 -12.52 5.93 1.93
N LEU A 156 -13.16 4.77 2.07
CA LEU A 156 -12.61 3.49 1.59
C LEU A 156 -12.59 3.39 0.06
N LEU A 157 -13.45 4.16 -0.62
CA LEU A 157 -13.58 4.22 -2.08
C LEU A 157 -13.53 5.69 -2.53
N PRO A 158 -12.34 6.33 -2.51
CA PRO A 158 -12.21 7.77 -2.76
C PRO A 158 -12.80 8.21 -4.11
N GLN A 159 -12.64 7.41 -5.16
CA GLN A 159 -13.20 7.72 -6.47
C GLN A 159 -14.73 7.78 -6.46
N ASN A 160 -15.38 6.82 -5.79
CA ASN A 160 -16.85 6.82 -5.67
C ASN A 160 -17.33 7.99 -4.81
N HIS A 161 -16.53 8.36 -3.80
CA HIS A 161 -16.82 9.51 -2.95
C HIS A 161 -16.83 10.82 -3.77
N SER A 162 -15.83 11.05 -4.63
CA SER A 162 -15.83 12.23 -5.50
C SER A 162 -17.04 12.25 -6.44
N TYR A 163 -17.40 11.11 -7.03
CA TYR A 163 -18.58 11.01 -7.89
C TYR A 163 -19.87 11.33 -7.13
N CYS A 164 -20.00 10.84 -5.90
CA CYS A 164 -21.14 11.14 -5.04
C CYS A 164 -21.25 12.65 -4.77
N VAL A 165 -20.17 13.26 -4.29
CA VAL A 165 -20.13 14.70 -3.96
C VAL A 165 -20.46 15.54 -5.18
N LEU A 166 -19.80 15.30 -6.31
CA LEU A 166 -20.02 16.05 -7.54
C LEU A 166 -21.42 15.81 -8.13
N GLY A 167 -21.91 14.57 -8.05
CA GLY A 167 -23.25 14.24 -8.50
C GLY A 167 -24.33 14.98 -7.70
N LEU A 168 -24.25 14.93 -6.38
CA LEU A 168 -25.23 15.60 -5.50
C LEU A 168 -25.20 17.11 -5.64
N THR A 169 -24.02 17.72 -5.68
CA THR A 169 -23.89 19.19 -5.79
C THR A 169 -24.22 19.73 -7.16
N ARG A 170 -24.19 18.90 -8.23
CA ARG A 170 -24.69 19.28 -9.56
C ARG A 170 -26.20 19.17 -9.66
N ALA A 171 -26.79 18.12 -9.05
CA ALA A 171 -28.23 17.88 -9.08
C ALA A 171 -29.01 18.83 -8.16
N THR A 172 -28.35 19.30 -7.09
CA THR A 172 -28.97 20.13 -6.05
C THR A 172 -28.09 21.37 -5.82
N GLU A 173 -28.33 22.44 -6.58
CA GLU A 173 -27.53 23.67 -6.57
C GLU A 173 -27.47 24.33 -5.18
N ALA A 174 -28.50 24.16 -4.36
CA ALA A 174 -28.57 24.68 -3.00
C ALA A 174 -27.81 23.85 -1.96
N LEU A 175 -27.28 22.65 -2.34
CA LEU A 175 -26.56 21.80 -1.40
C LEU A 175 -25.10 22.28 -1.24
N PRO A 176 -24.71 22.74 -0.03
CA PRO A 176 -23.32 23.11 0.24
C PRO A 176 -22.39 21.91 0.06
N VAL A 177 -21.17 22.16 -0.48
CA VAL A 177 -20.16 21.09 -0.66
C VAL A 177 -19.84 20.38 0.65
N ALA A 178 -19.74 21.10 1.76
CA ALA A 178 -19.47 20.52 3.07
C ALA A 178 -20.54 19.48 3.48
N SER A 179 -21.81 19.77 3.20
CA SER A 179 -22.91 18.83 3.47
C SER A 179 -22.87 17.61 2.54
N ALA A 180 -22.48 17.79 1.28
CA ALA A 180 -22.31 16.70 0.34
C ALA A 180 -21.13 15.78 0.74
N LEU A 181 -20.00 16.36 1.17
CA LEU A 181 -18.83 15.62 1.67
C LEU A 181 -19.22 14.70 2.83
N GLU A 182 -19.96 15.23 3.80
CA GLU A 182 -20.41 14.44 4.95
C GLU A 182 -21.42 13.36 4.56
N SER A 183 -22.43 13.70 3.75
CA SER A 183 -23.47 12.75 3.31
C SER A 183 -22.91 11.59 2.50
N CYS A 184 -21.83 11.82 1.72
CA CYS A 184 -21.19 10.79 0.92
C CYS A 184 -20.25 9.87 1.73
N LEU A 185 -19.84 10.29 2.95
CA LEU A 185 -19.03 9.45 3.85
C LEU A 185 -19.90 8.57 4.73
N THR A 186 -20.95 9.15 5.27
CA THR A 186 -21.82 8.50 6.26
C THR A 186 -23.20 8.34 5.65
N PRO A 187 -23.61 7.13 5.20
CA PRO A 187 -24.99 6.89 4.83
C PRO A 187 -25.86 7.27 6.03
N PRO A 188 -26.88 8.12 5.85
CA PRO A 188 -27.74 8.51 6.96
C PRO A 188 -28.43 7.28 7.50
N GLU A 189 -28.17 6.92 8.75
CA GLU A 189 -28.80 5.80 9.46
C GLU A 189 -30.34 5.94 9.49
N GLN A 190 -30.84 7.15 9.31
CA GLN A 190 -32.24 7.49 9.33
C GLN A 190 -33.07 6.93 8.15
N PHE A 191 -32.44 6.46 7.07
CA PHE A 191 -33.17 5.83 5.97
C PHE A 191 -33.71 4.44 6.30
N PHE A 192 -33.22 3.80 7.36
CA PHE A 192 -33.67 2.48 7.80
C PHE A 192 -34.86 2.55 8.78
N ASP A 193 -35.19 3.74 9.27
CA ASP A 193 -36.39 3.98 10.15
C ASP A 193 -37.67 4.35 9.39
N LEU A 194 -37.70 4.13 8.08
CA LEU A 194 -38.93 4.23 7.34
C LEU A 194 -39.82 3.04 7.75
N ASN A 195 -40.59 3.23 8.82
CA ASN A 195 -41.75 2.42 9.11
C ASN A 195 -42.72 2.50 7.92
N ILE A 196 -42.62 1.50 7.01
CA ILE A 196 -43.58 1.24 5.95
C ILE A 196 -44.71 0.40 6.51
#